data_fa8900f8e855c60becdc737bba3afb10
#
_entry.id   fa8900f8e855c60becdc737bba3afb10
#
_cell.length_a   1.000
_cell.length_b   1.000
_cell.length_c   1.000
_cell.angle_alpha   90.00
_cell.angle_beta   90.00
_cell.angle_gamma   90.00
#
_symmetry.space_group_name_H-M   'P 1'
#
loop_
_entity.id
_entity.type
_entity.pdbx_description
1 polymer ?
#
loop_
_entity_poly.entity_id
_entity_poly.type
_entity_poly.pdbx_seq_one_letter_code
_entity_poly.pdbx_strand_id
1 'polypeptide(L)'
;MNSSFYKRQITSFFNERTKYDNDFTYNRAIKLIDCVDLAQGETILDVATGTAIVAIAAAQIIGETGKVIGVDISPVMLSQATEKITEANINNIKLIESDIDQLDFDNNSFDTIFCSSSVPWFTNIPHTFSNWYCWLKPGGKIAFSCYSEESFLTPLIVELCQEICNIDLPDWNSITGTPEKCQHLLEQAGFNNVVVKQEQLGHYLTIEEAKNTWKGDRLWINPRGNPLIDLSEEQLTKLKSAYDAKIEDLATAKGIWEDITIFYVSAFKTSFKQK
;
A
#
# COMPACT_ATOMS: atom_id res chain seq x y z
N MET A 1 4.10 4.06 19.79
CA MET A 1 5.16 4.79 19.03
C MET A 1 4.66 6.19 18.75
N ASN A 2 5.51 7.23 18.82
CA ASN A 2 5.09 8.58 18.46
C ASN A 2 4.83 8.62 16.94
N SER A 3 3.60 8.96 16.52
CA SER A 3 3.20 9.03 15.11
C SER A 3 4.17 9.85 14.24
N SER A 4 4.71 10.94 14.78
CA SER A 4 5.69 11.78 14.08
C SER A 4 7.04 11.09 13.84
N PHE A 5 7.46 10.17 14.71
CA PHE A 5 8.69 9.40 14.50
C PHE A 5 8.52 8.38 13.39
N TYR A 6 7.43 7.62 13.42
CA TYR A 6 7.11 6.66 12.36
C TYR A 6 6.98 7.35 10.99
N LYS A 7 6.28 8.48 10.91
CA LYS A 7 6.11 9.22 9.65
C LYS A 7 7.47 9.67 9.07
N ARG A 8 8.43 10.10 9.92
CA ARG A 8 9.80 10.39 9.45
C ARG A 8 10.53 9.17 8.94
N GLN A 9 10.40 8.00 9.60
CA GLN A 9 11.02 6.76 9.14
C GLN A 9 10.49 6.35 7.76
N ILE A 10 9.17 6.35 7.57
CA ILE A 10 8.57 5.96 6.29
C ILE A 10 8.91 6.95 5.17
N THR A 11 8.96 8.25 5.46
CA THR A 11 9.41 9.28 4.52
C THR A 11 10.85 9.03 4.10
N SER A 12 11.77 8.80 5.06
CA SER A 12 13.17 8.49 4.77
C SER A 12 13.31 7.23 3.91
N PHE A 13 12.59 6.17 4.25
CA PHE A 13 12.58 4.91 3.51
C PHE A 13 12.20 5.08 2.03
N PHE A 14 11.20 5.92 1.73
CA PHE A 14 10.83 6.19 0.35
C PHE A 14 11.76 7.21 -0.33
N ASN A 15 12.33 8.15 0.42
CA ASN A 15 13.30 9.12 -0.12
C ASN A 15 14.60 8.47 -0.61
N GLU A 16 14.98 7.30 -0.11
CA GLU A 16 16.15 6.56 -0.58
C GLU A 16 15.93 5.90 -1.95
N ARG A 17 14.69 5.84 -2.44
CA ARG A 17 14.29 5.18 -3.68
C ARG A 17 14.29 6.12 -4.88
N THR A 18 15.47 6.48 -5.36
CA THR A 18 15.64 7.43 -6.48
C THR A 18 15.25 6.84 -7.85
N LYS A 19 15.03 5.52 -7.94
CA LYS A 19 14.50 4.79 -9.11
C LYS A 19 13.48 3.79 -8.61
N TYR A 20 12.23 4.24 -8.50
CA TYR A 20 11.16 3.41 -7.93
C TYR A 20 10.47 2.52 -8.96
N ASP A 21 10.28 3.03 -10.17
CA ASP A 21 9.50 2.35 -11.19
C ASP A 21 10.24 1.15 -11.77
N ASN A 22 9.53 0.06 -11.89
CA ASN A 22 9.91 -1.16 -12.62
C ASN A 22 8.62 -1.83 -13.13
N ASP A 23 8.76 -2.89 -13.93
CA ASP A 23 7.61 -3.58 -14.52
C ASP A 23 6.60 -4.07 -13.47
N PHE A 24 7.08 -4.55 -12.33
CA PHE A 24 6.21 -5.03 -11.25
C PHE A 24 5.39 -3.89 -10.63
N THR A 25 6.03 -2.75 -10.29
CA THR A 25 5.34 -1.60 -9.71
C THR A 25 4.37 -0.97 -10.71
N TYR A 26 4.78 -0.87 -11.98
CA TYR A 26 3.96 -0.30 -13.04
C TYR A 26 2.72 -1.15 -13.33
N ASN A 27 2.90 -2.43 -13.61
CA ASN A 27 1.79 -3.32 -13.97
C ASN A 27 0.76 -3.43 -12.85
N ARG A 28 1.18 -3.50 -11.59
CA ARG A 28 0.31 -3.50 -10.43
C ARG A 28 -0.51 -2.21 -10.32
N ALA A 29 0.14 -1.07 -10.50
CA ALA A 29 -0.53 0.23 -10.39
C ALA A 29 -1.56 0.43 -11.53
N ILE A 30 -1.24 0.02 -12.76
CA ILE A 30 -2.18 0.12 -13.90
C ILE A 30 -3.40 -0.78 -13.71
N LYS A 31 -3.23 -2.02 -13.22
CA LYS A 31 -4.36 -2.92 -12.94
C LYS A 31 -5.35 -2.35 -11.92
N LEU A 32 -4.92 -1.45 -11.05
CA LEU A 32 -5.82 -0.79 -10.12
C LEU A 32 -6.83 0.13 -10.83
N ILE A 33 -6.44 0.76 -11.92
CA ILE A 33 -7.33 1.60 -12.75
C ILE A 33 -8.50 0.76 -13.29
N ASP A 34 -8.24 -0.49 -13.68
CA ASP A 34 -9.25 -1.41 -14.26
C ASP A 34 -10.28 -1.91 -13.21
N CYS A 35 -10.15 -1.51 -11.96
CA CYS A 35 -11.09 -1.90 -10.91
C CYS A 35 -12.36 -1.03 -10.87
N VAL A 36 -12.33 0.13 -11.52
CA VAL A 36 -13.44 1.08 -11.58
C VAL A 36 -13.51 1.77 -12.95
N ASP A 37 -14.72 2.01 -13.42
CA ASP A 37 -14.90 2.79 -14.65
C ASP A 37 -14.66 4.27 -14.37
N LEU A 38 -13.79 4.91 -15.14
CA LEU A 38 -13.52 6.34 -15.08
C LEU A 38 -14.27 7.07 -16.22
N ALA A 39 -14.88 8.21 -15.91
CA ALA A 39 -15.57 9.05 -16.87
C ALA A 39 -14.77 10.34 -17.17
N GLN A 40 -14.99 10.90 -18.35
CA GLN A 40 -14.44 12.20 -18.72
C GLN A 40 -14.89 13.28 -17.73
N GLY A 41 -13.97 14.15 -17.31
CA GLY A 41 -14.26 15.28 -16.43
C GLY A 41 -14.29 14.94 -14.92
N GLU A 42 -14.01 13.70 -14.50
CA GLU A 42 -13.94 13.32 -13.07
C GLU A 42 -12.87 14.10 -12.32
N THR A 43 -13.10 14.30 -11.02
CA THR A 43 -12.11 14.78 -10.06
C THR A 43 -11.62 13.59 -9.23
N ILE A 44 -10.32 13.30 -9.32
CA ILE A 44 -9.70 12.10 -8.72
C ILE A 44 -8.70 12.50 -7.66
N LEU A 45 -8.67 11.75 -6.55
CA LEU A 45 -7.62 11.78 -5.55
C LEU A 45 -6.78 10.49 -5.65
N ASP A 46 -5.47 10.63 -5.85
CA ASP A 46 -4.50 9.53 -5.81
C ASP A 46 -3.67 9.65 -4.52
N VAL A 47 -3.99 8.82 -3.54
CA VAL A 47 -3.38 8.84 -2.19
C VAL A 47 -2.12 7.98 -2.18
N ALA A 48 -1.04 8.55 -1.64
CA ALA A 48 0.30 8.00 -1.73
C ALA A 48 0.66 7.74 -3.21
N THR A 49 0.54 8.80 -4.01
CA THR A 49 0.68 8.76 -5.47
C THR A 49 2.06 8.30 -5.94
N GLY A 50 3.07 8.35 -5.06
CA GLY A 50 4.45 7.95 -5.36
C GLY A 50 4.98 8.68 -6.58
N THR A 51 5.39 7.94 -7.60
CA THR A 51 5.87 8.45 -8.87
C THR A 51 4.76 8.74 -9.89
N ALA A 52 3.50 8.85 -9.42
CA ALA A 52 2.30 9.21 -10.17
C ALA A 52 1.89 8.22 -11.29
N ILE A 53 2.17 6.92 -11.17
CA ILE A 53 1.76 5.95 -12.20
C ILE A 53 0.23 5.93 -12.36
N VAL A 54 -0.51 5.82 -11.24
CA VAL A 54 -1.98 5.83 -11.23
C VAL A 54 -2.52 7.19 -11.65
N ALA A 55 -1.98 8.29 -11.10
CA ALA A 55 -2.40 9.65 -11.41
C ALA A 55 -2.27 9.98 -12.90
N ILE A 56 -1.16 9.59 -13.55
CA ILE A 56 -0.91 9.82 -14.97
C ILE A 56 -1.93 9.03 -15.82
N ALA A 57 -2.11 7.74 -15.54
CA ALA A 57 -3.05 6.92 -16.28
C ALA A 57 -4.50 7.40 -16.11
N ALA A 58 -4.89 7.77 -14.90
CA ALA A 58 -6.21 8.33 -14.62
C ALA A 58 -6.43 9.67 -15.35
N ALA A 59 -5.43 10.57 -15.32
CA ALA A 59 -5.49 11.87 -15.99
C ALA A 59 -5.72 11.77 -17.51
N GLN A 60 -5.07 10.78 -18.14
CA GLN A 60 -5.26 10.50 -19.57
C GLN A 60 -6.67 10.00 -19.89
N ILE A 61 -7.27 9.19 -19.02
CA ILE A 61 -8.63 8.65 -19.20
C ILE A 61 -9.67 9.73 -19.01
N ILE A 62 -9.57 10.55 -17.94
CA ILE A 62 -10.58 11.58 -17.63
C ILE A 62 -10.50 12.82 -18.51
N GLY A 63 -9.41 12.98 -19.28
CA GLY A 63 -9.19 14.07 -20.22
C GLY A 63 -8.99 15.43 -19.58
N GLU A 64 -8.79 16.45 -20.39
CA GLU A 64 -8.40 17.81 -19.97
C GLU A 64 -9.44 18.52 -19.07
N THR A 65 -10.70 18.13 -19.14
CA THR A 65 -11.78 18.69 -18.31
C THR A 65 -11.82 18.08 -16.90
N GLY A 66 -11.17 16.93 -16.71
CA GLY A 66 -11.00 16.28 -15.41
C GLY A 66 -9.78 16.80 -14.67
N LYS A 67 -9.65 16.39 -13.41
CA LYS A 67 -8.55 16.80 -12.54
C LYS A 67 -8.11 15.65 -11.66
N VAL A 68 -6.78 15.46 -11.52
CA VAL A 68 -6.19 14.55 -10.54
C VAL A 68 -5.44 15.35 -9.47
N ILE A 69 -5.64 14.99 -8.22
CA ILE A 69 -4.82 15.45 -7.09
C ILE A 69 -4.03 14.25 -6.60
N GLY A 70 -2.71 14.29 -6.75
CA GLY A 70 -1.79 13.30 -6.21
C GLY A 70 -1.18 13.78 -4.91
N VAL A 71 -1.27 13.00 -3.83
CA VAL A 71 -0.71 13.32 -2.52
C VAL A 71 0.34 12.29 -2.16
N ASP A 72 1.52 12.73 -1.74
CA ASP A 72 2.55 11.86 -1.19
C ASP A 72 3.35 12.58 -0.09
N ILE A 73 3.87 11.81 0.86
CA ILE A 73 4.68 12.33 1.97
C ILE A 73 6.16 12.46 1.57
N SER A 74 6.59 11.80 0.48
CA SER A 74 7.97 11.74 0.01
C SER A 74 8.24 12.79 -1.08
N PRO A 75 9.05 13.82 -0.83
CA PRO A 75 9.44 14.78 -1.86
C PRO A 75 10.24 14.12 -3.00
N VAL A 76 11.00 13.06 -2.73
CA VAL A 76 11.77 12.34 -3.77
C VAL A 76 10.85 11.59 -4.72
N MET A 77 9.76 10.98 -4.22
CA MET A 77 8.73 10.39 -5.06
C MET A 77 8.04 11.44 -5.92
N LEU A 78 7.66 12.59 -5.34
CA LEU A 78 7.01 13.68 -6.05
C LEU A 78 7.93 14.35 -7.09
N SER A 79 9.24 14.36 -6.86
CA SER A 79 10.19 14.82 -7.89
C SER A 79 10.15 13.94 -9.13
N GLN A 80 10.22 12.61 -8.95
CA GLN A 80 10.10 11.65 -10.05
C GLN A 80 8.73 11.74 -10.75
N ALA A 81 7.65 11.96 -9.98
CA ALA A 81 6.31 12.19 -10.51
C ALA A 81 6.27 13.44 -11.40
N THR A 82 6.86 14.56 -10.93
CA THR A 82 6.90 15.84 -11.65
C THR A 82 7.63 15.71 -12.97
N GLU A 83 8.76 15.01 -13.01
CA GLU A 83 9.52 14.75 -14.24
C GLU A 83 8.65 14.01 -15.26
N LYS A 84 8.00 12.91 -14.88
CA LYS A 84 7.14 12.11 -15.76
C LYS A 84 5.91 12.87 -16.25
N ILE A 85 5.25 13.64 -15.39
CA ILE A 85 4.09 14.47 -15.75
C ILE A 85 4.50 15.52 -16.79
N THR A 86 5.68 16.13 -16.60
CA THR A 86 6.22 17.15 -17.53
C THR A 86 6.58 16.52 -18.87
N GLU A 87 7.27 15.40 -18.89
CA GLU A 87 7.64 14.66 -20.10
C GLU A 87 6.42 14.21 -20.90
N ALA A 88 5.36 13.79 -20.19
CA ALA A 88 4.09 13.39 -20.81
C ALA A 88 3.19 14.57 -21.23
N ASN A 89 3.59 15.83 -20.96
CA ASN A 89 2.79 17.04 -21.23
C ASN A 89 1.38 17.00 -20.61
N ILE A 90 1.24 16.47 -19.40
CA ILE A 90 -0.04 16.36 -18.69
C ILE A 90 -0.24 17.59 -17.81
N ASN A 91 -1.37 18.30 -17.98
CA ASN A 91 -1.60 19.58 -17.31
C ASN A 91 -2.72 19.54 -16.26
N ASN A 92 -3.44 18.43 -16.14
CA ASN A 92 -4.58 18.26 -15.25
C ASN A 92 -4.26 17.48 -13.97
N ILE A 93 -2.96 17.36 -13.63
CA ILE A 93 -2.49 16.76 -12.36
C ILE A 93 -1.91 17.85 -11.46
N LYS A 94 -2.34 17.87 -10.20
CA LYS A 94 -1.75 18.67 -9.13
C LYS A 94 -1.13 17.75 -8.09
N LEU A 95 0.17 17.90 -7.81
CA LEU A 95 0.86 17.19 -6.74
C LEU A 95 0.85 18.01 -5.45
N ILE A 96 0.70 17.32 -4.31
CA ILE A 96 0.73 17.89 -2.95
C ILE A 96 1.68 17.05 -2.11
N GLU A 97 2.75 17.68 -1.60
CA GLU A 97 3.62 17.08 -0.60
C GLU A 97 2.96 17.24 0.77
N SER A 98 2.43 16.15 1.30
CA SER A 98 1.79 16.11 2.61
C SER A 98 1.58 14.69 3.11
N ASP A 99 1.47 14.54 4.42
CA ASP A 99 0.86 13.37 5.02
C ASP A 99 -0.66 13.46 4.82
N ILE A 100 -1.26 12.44 4.20
CA ILE A 100 -2.71 12.41 3.94
C ILE A 100 -3.54 12.50 5.23
N ASP A 101 -3.02 11.98 6.35
CA ASP A 101 -3.69 12.06 7.64
C ASP A 101 -3.79 13.50 8.20
N GLN A 102 -3.08 14.46 7.59
CA GLN A 102 -3.10 15.89 7.97
C GLN A 102 -3.91 16.75 7.00
N LEU A 103 -4.40 16.17 5.91
CA LEU A 103 -5.23 16.87 4.94
C LEU A 103 -6.70 16.68 5.28
N ASP A 104 -7.45 17.76 5.10
CA ASP A 104 -8.90 17.76 5.19
C ASP A 104 -9.44 18.34 3.88
N PHE A 105 -10.12 17.50 3.11
CA PHE A 105 -10.79 17.92 1.88
C PHE A 105 -12.26 18.12 2.16
N ASP A 106 -12.87 19.03 1.41
CA ASP A 106 -14.33 19.25 1.50
C ASP A 106 -15.09 17.95 1.22
N ASN A 107 -16.20 17.75 1.91
CA ASN A 107 -17.08 16.63 1.65
C ASN A 107 -17.58 16.64 0.18
N ASN A 108 -17.69 15.47 -0.42
CA ASN A 108 -18.18 15.29 -1.79
C ASN A 108 -17.34 16.01 -2.85
N SER A 109 -16.02 16.04 -2.68
CA SER A 109 -15.06 16.68 -3.60
C SER A 109 -14.62 15.77 -4.75
N PHE A 110 -14.57 14.45 -4.52
CA PHE A 110 -13.97 13.49 -5.45
C PHE A 110 -15.00 12.53 -6.03
N ASP A 111 -14.85 12.22 -7.30
CA ASP A 111 -15.60 11.17 -7.98
C ASP A 111 -14.97 9.80 -7.73
N THR A 112 -13.63 9.76 -7.69
CA THR A 112 -12.86 8.53 -7.46
C THR A 112 -11.66 8.80 -6.54
N ILE A 113 -11.37 7.84 -5.63
CA ILE A 113 -10.16 7.84 -4.81
C ILE A 113 -9.37 6.56 -5.10
N PHE A 114 -8.09 6.71 -5.42
CA PHE A 114 -7.14 5.62 -5.58
C PHE A 114 -6.11 5.57 -4.45
N CYS A 115 -5.62 4.36 -4.12
CA CYS A 115 -4.45 4.16 -3.27
C CYS A 115 -3.74 2.86 -3.64
N SER A 116 -2.63 2.95 -4.35
CA SER A 116 -1.88 1.78 -4.81
C SER A 116 -0.89 1.30 -3.75
N SER A 117 -1.17 0.13 -3.15
CA SER A 117 -0.26 -0.62 -2.23
C SER A 117 0.27 0.16 -1.02
N SER A 118 -0.49 1.15 -0.55
CA SER A 118 -0.05 2.01 0.56
C SER A 118 -0.95 1.95 1.79
N VAL A 119 -2.14 1.35 1.71
CA VAL A 119 -3.08 1.27 2.84
C VAL A 119 -2.44 0.72 4.13
N PRO A 120 -1.62 -0.35 4.11
CA PRO A 120 -1.00 -0.89 5.32
C PRO A 120 -0.07 0.07 6.08
N TRP A 121 0.39 1.13 5.42
CA TRP A 121 1.28 2.14 6.00
C TRP A 121 0.54 3.26 6.76
N PHE A 122 -0.78 3.32 6.72
CA PHE A 122 -1.54 4.31 7.48
C PHE A 122 -1.63 3.94 8.95
N THR A 123 -1.59 4.95 9.81
CA THR A 123 -1.60 4.77 11.27
C THR A 123 -2.98 4.40 11.81
N ASN A 124 -4.04 4.85 11.15
CA ASN A 124 -5.43 4.58 11.54
C ASN A 124 -6.29 4.31 10.29
N ILE A 125 -6.21 3.09 9.77
CA ILE A 125 -6.90 2.69 8.52
C ILE A 125 -8.43 2.91 8.60
N PRO A 126 -9.15 2.54 9.67
CA PRO A 126 -10.59 2.83 9.77
C PRO A 126 -10.93 4.31 9.66
N HIS A 127 -10.15 5.18 10.32
CA HIS A 127 -10.34 6.63 10.23
C HIS A 127 -10.05 7.15 8.82
N THR A 128 -8.99 6.67 8.21
CA THR A 128 -8.63 7.01 6.82
C THR A 128 -9.76 6.68 5.86
N PHE A 129 -10.34 5.48 5.93
CA PHE A 129 -11.48 5.11 5.07
C PHE A 129 -12.74 5.92 5.36
N SER A 130 -12.99 6.29 6.62
CA SER A 130 -14.10 7.18 6.99
C SER A 130 -13.95 8.56 6.37
N ASN A 131 -12.73 9.13 6.36
CA ASN A 131 -12.43 10.39 5.71
C ASN A 131 -12.64 10.30 4.19
N TRP A 132 -12.11 9.24 3.56
CA TRP A 132 -12.28 9.03 2.12
C TRP A 132 -13.75 8.88 1.74
N TYR A 133 -14.55 8.19 2.57
CA TYR A 133 -15.99 8.11 2.37
C TYR A 133 -16.64 9.50 2.40
N CYS A 134 -16.26 10.37 3.35
CA CYS A 134 -16.77 11.75 3.42
C CYS A 134 -16.37 12.58 2.19
N TRP A 135 -15.13 12.48 1.73
CA TRP A 135 -14.58 13.22 0.60
C TRP A 135 -15.16 12.79 -0.76
N LEU A 136 -15.59 11.54 -0.89
CA LEU A 136 -16.25 11.06 -2.09
C LEU A 136 -17.63 11.67 -2.27
N LYS A 137 -17.97 11.99 -3.51
CA LYS A 137 -19.35 12.37 -3.91
C LYS A 137 -20.30 11.18 -3.73
N PRO A 138 -21.62 11.41 -3.57
CA PRO A 138 -22.61 10.34 -3.67
C PRO A 138 -22.47 9.57 -5.00
N GLY A 139 -22.35 8.26 -4.94
CA GLY A 139 -22.03 7.40 -6.10
C GLY A 139 -20.54 7.35 -6.48
N GLY A 140 -19.70 8.07 -5.76
CA GLY A 140 -18.25 8.03 -5.96
C GLY A 140 -17.65 6.67 -5.61
N LYS A 141 -16.45 6.43 -6.08
CA LYS A 141 -15.77 5.13 -6.10
C LYS A 141 -14.44 5.20 -5.33
N ILE A 142 -14.10 4.10 -4.69
CA ILE A 142 -12.76 3.88 -4.15
C ILE A 142 -12.15 2.65 -4.81
N ALA A 143 -10.86 2.71 -5.12
CA ALA A 143 -10.08 1.52 -5.43
C ALA A 143 -8.71 1.57 -4.76
N PHE A 144 -8.31 0.48 -4.11
CA PHE A 144 -6.98 0.35 -3.55
C PHE A 144 -6.43 -1.06 -3.78
N SER A 145 -5.10 -1.19 -3.68
CA SER A 145 -4.45 -2.49 -3.66
C SER A 145 -3.67 -2.70 -2.36
N CYS A 146 -3.61 -3.95 -1.93
CA CYS A 146 -2.83 -4.39 -0.78
C CYS A 146 -2.36 -5.82 -0.99
N TYR A 147 -1.43 -6.29 -0.14
CA TYR A 147 -0.96 -7.66 -0.18
C TYR A 147 -1.71 -8.54 0.81
N SER A 148 -1.76 -9.84 0.51
CA SER A 148 -2.18 -10.87 1.46
C SER A 148 -1.25 -10.90 2.67
N GLU A 149 -1.76 -11.28 3.83
CA GLU A 149 -0.97 -11.55 5.04
C GLU A 149 -0.02 -12.74 4.86
N GLU A 150 -0.26 -13.60 3.87
CA GLU A 150 0.64 -14.69 3.50
C GLU A 150 1.78 -14.25 2.58
N SER A 151 1.75 -13.01 2.09
CA SER A 151 2.70 -12.54 1.09
C SER A 151 4.08 -12.28 1.65
N PHE A 152 5.07 -12.51 0.79
CA PHE A 152 6.50 -12.48 1.08
C PHE A 152 6.87 -13.57 2.09
N LEU A 153 8.02 -13.50 2.69
CA LEU A 153 8.40 -14.40 3.78
C LEU A 153 8.13 -13.77 5.16
N THR A 154 7.22 -12.79 5.20
CA THR A 154 6.83 -12.08 6.44
C THR A 154 6.21 -12.99 7.50
N PRO A 155 5.28 -13.93 7.17
CA PRO A 155 4.71 -14.84 8.15
C PRO A 155 5.76 -15.66 8.88
N LEU A 156 6.79 -16.13 8.19
CA LEU A 156 7.89 -16.86 8.79
C LEU A 156 8.66 -16.03 9.82
N ILE A 157 8.90 -14.74 9.52
CA ILE A 157 9.58 -13.83 10.45
C ILE A 157 8.72 -13.61 11.70
N VAL A 158 7.42 -13.40 11.53
CA VAL A 158 6.47 -13.21 12.65
C VAL A 158 6.41 -14.46 13.53
N GLU A 159 6.29 -15.66 12.93
CA GLU A 159 6.29 -16.95 13.63
C GLU A 159 7.57 -17.11 14.50
N LEU A 160 8.74 -16.93 13.89
CA LEU A 160 10.01 -17.07 14.59
C LEU A 160 10.22 -16.04 15.72
N CYS A 161 9.75 -14.81 15.54
CA CYS A 161 9.78 -13.81 16.61
C CYS A 161 8.95 -14.24 17.82
N GLN A 162 7.78 -14.82 17.58
CA GLN A 162 6.92 -15.35 18.63
C GLN A 162 7.55 -16.58 19.30
N GLU A 163 8.03 -17.55 18.53
CA GLU A 163 8.60 -18.81 19.05
C GLU A 163 9.88 -18.61 19.86
N ILE A 164 10.79 -17.76 19.37
CA ILE A 164 12.15 -17.65 19.92
C ILE A 164 12.26 -16.57 21.00
N CYS A 165 11.58 -15.45 20.79
CA CYS A 165 11.69 -14.26 21.63
C CYS A 165 10.40 -13.93 22.39
N ASN A 166 9.31 -14.65 22.16
CA ASN A 166 7.98 -14.34 22.67
C ASN A 166 7.56 -12.90 22.35
N ILE A 167 7.83 -12.49 21.10
CA ILE A 167 7.50 -11.18 20.56
C ILE A 167 6.34 -11.32 19.58
N ASP A 168 5.29 -10.56 19.82
CA ASP A 168 4.21 -10.35 18.86
C ASP A 168 4.63 -9.25 17.86
N LEU A 169 5.26 -9.68 16.77
CA LEU A 169 5.75 -8.78 15.73
C LEU A 169 4.58 -8.34 14.84
N PRO A 170 4.25 -7.03 14.80
CA PRO A 170 3.14 -6.58 13.95
C PRO A 170 3.45 -6.80 12.47
N ASP A 171 2.63 -7.57 11.78
CA ASP A 171 2.67 -7.72 10.33
C ASP A 171 2.01 -6.52 9.64
N TRP A 172 2.62 -6.03 8.55
CA TRP A 172 2.09 -4.90 7.77
C TRP A 172 0.73 -5.22 7.17
N ASN A 173 0.57 -6.42 6.66
CA ASN A 173 -0.60 -6.82 5.88
C ASN A 173 -1.75 -7.32 6.76
N SER A 174 -1.54 -7.57 8.05
CA SER A 174 -2.51 -8.22 8.93
C SER A 174 -3.90 -7.57 8.98
N ILE A 175 -4.00 -6.25 8.73
CA ILE A 175 -5.28 -5.52 8.78
C ILE A 175 -6.08 -5.68 7.48
N THR A 176 -5.41 -5.74 6.33
CA THR A 176 -6.03 -5.83 5.00
C THR A 176 -5.70 -7.14 4.30
N GLY A 177 -5.11 -8.09 4.99
CA GLY A 177 -4.45 -9.26 4.44
C GLY A 177 -5.36 -10.39 3.97
N THR A 178 -6.69 -10.24 4.07
CA THR A 178 -7.66 -11.15 3.46
C THR A 178 -8.79 -10.39 2.78
N PRO A 179 -9.49 -11.00 1.81
CA PRO A 179 -10.67 -10.40 1.19
C PRO A 179 -11.73 -9.96 2.20
N GLU A 180 -11.98 -10.79 3.23
CA GLU A 180 -12.99 -10.52 4.27
C GLU A 180 -12.60 -9.31 5.13
N LYS A 181 -11.30 -9.16 5.47
CA LYS A 181 -10.79 -7.99 6.20
C LYS A 181 -10.96 -6.72 5.38
N CYS A 182 -10.62 -6.74 4.08
CA CYS A 182 -10.83 -5.62 3.19
C CYS A 182 -12.30 -5.23 3.09
N GLN A 183 -13.19 -6.21 2.90
CA GLN A 183 -14.63 -6.00 2.83
C GLN A 183 -15.16 -5.39 4.13
N HIS A 184 -14.83 -5.98 5.27
CA HIS A 184 -15.28 -5.52 6.59
C HIS A 184 -14.87 -4.07 6.87
N LEU A 185 -13.62 -3.70 6.59
CA LEU A 185 -13.12 -2.33 6.79
C LEU A 185 -13.89 -1.30 5.95
N LEU A 186 -14.18 -1.62 4.69
CA LEU A 186 -14.93 -0.73 3.81
C LEU A 186 -16.40 -0.63 4.21
N GLU A 187 -17.05 -1.74 4.56
CA GLU A 187 -18.43 -1.76 5.03
C GLU A 187 -18.59 -0.97 6.33
N GLN A 188 -17.65 -1.08 7.28
CA GLN A 188 -17.63 -0.26 8.50
C GLN A 188 -17.51 1.24 8.22
N ALA A 189 -16.80 1.63 7.15
CA ALA A 189 -16.70 3.02 6.73
C ALA A 189 -17.94 3.51 5.95
N GLY A 190 -18.91 2.63 5.64
CA GLY A 190 -20.17 2.97 4.96
C GLY A 190 -20.17 2.66 3.46
N PHE A 191 -19.10 2.09 2.91
CA PHE A 191 -19.05 1.67 1.51
C PHE A 191 -19.94 0.45 1.26
N ASN A 192 -20.36 0.29 0.01
CA ASN A 192 -21.15 -0.85 -0.46
C ASN A 192 -20.59 -1.42 -1.78
N ASN A 193 -21.16 -2.55 -2.21
CA ASN A 193 -20.74 -3.26 -3.42
C ASN A 193 -19.22 -3.48 -3.46
N VAL A 194 -18.66 -3.95 -2.33
CA VAL A 194 -17.25 -4.25 -2.22
C VAL A 194 -16.89 -5.44 -3.11
N VAL A 195 -15.93 -5.24 -4.00
CA VAL A 195 -15.38 -6.27 -4.87
C VAL A 195 -13.90 -6.43 -4.57
N VAL A 196 -13.46 -7.65 -4.31
CA VAL A 196 -12.04 -8.00 -4.13
C VAL A 196 -11.63 -8.96 -5.22
N LYS A 197 -10.72 -8.52 -6.08
CA LYS A 197 -10.06 -9.37 -7.08
C LYS A 197 -8.69 -9.76 -6.54
N GLN A 198 -8.32 -11.02 -6.70
CA GLN A 198 -7.05 -11.56 -6.24
C GLN A 198 -6.16 -11.90 -7.43
N GLU A 199 -4.87 -11.60 -7.32
CA GLU A 199 -3.85 -12.01 -8.28
C GLU A 199 -2.65 -12.62 -7.54
N GLN A 200 -2.20 -13.80 -8.00
CA GLN A 200 -1.00 -14.46 -7.50
C GLN A 200 0.17 -14.16 -8.42
N LEU A 201 1.18 -13.46 -7.90
CA LEU A 201 2.43 -13.09 -8.59
C LEU A 201 3.68 -13.74 -7.96
N GLY A 202 3.47 -14.72 -7.08
CA GLY A 202 4.56 -15.41 -6.40
C GLY A 202 5.48 -16.14 -7.36
N HIS A 203 6.67 -16.40 -6.89
CA HIS A 203 7.73 -17.07 -7.65
C HIS A 203 8.65 -17.86 -6.73
N TYR A 204 9.55 -18.65 -7.33
CA TYR A 204 10.55 -19.39 -6.57
C TYR A 204 11.83 -18.57 -6.46
N LEU A 205 12.31 -18.43 -5.22
CA LEU A 205 13.62 -17.87 -4.88
C LEU A 205 14.65 -18.99 -4.73
N THR A 206 15.89 -18.70 -5.02
CA THR A 206 17.00 -19.52 -4.55
C THR A 206 17.10 -19.44 -3.02
N ILE A 207 17.79 -20.39 -2.40
CA ILE A 207 18.04 -20.36 -0.93
C ILE A 207 18.74 -19.06 -0.52
N GLU A 208 19.71 -18.60 -1.32
CA GLU A 208 20.44 -17.36 -1.05
C GLU A 208 19.55 -16.12 -1.14
N GLU A 209 18.74 -16.01 -2.20
CA GLU A 209 17.78 -14.93 -2.34
C GLU A 209 16.79 -14.91 -1.18
N ALA A 210 16.23 -16.08 -0.80
CA ALA A 210 15.30 -16.17 0.32
C ALA A 210 15.93 -15.76 1.66
N LYS A 211 17.18 -16.16 1.92
CA LYS A 211 17.92 -15.71 3.13
C LYS A 211 18.16 -14.20 3.14
N ASN A 212 18.32 -13.59 1.96
CA ASN A 212 18.53 -12.14 1.80
C ASN A 212 17.24 -11.32 1.93
N THR A 213 16.05 -11.95 1.94
CA THR A 213 14.79 -11.25 2.21
C THR A 213 14.57 -10.96 3.71
N TRP A 214 15.48 -11.42 4.59
CA TRP A 214 15.40 -11.17 6.03
C TRP A 214 15.21 -9.70 6.37
N LYS A 215 14.15 -9.39 7.09
CA LYS A 215 13.80 -8.04 7.57
C LYS A 215 13.54 -7.99 9.07
N GLY A 216 13.75 -9.08 9.78
CA GLY A 216 13.54 -9.20 11.22
C GLY A 216 14.67 -8.56 12.02
N ASP A 217 14.98 -7.31 11.75
CA ASP A 217 16.01 -6.51 12.41
C ASP A 217 15.43 -5.21 13.00
N ARG A 218 16.30 -4.35 13.54
CA ARG A 218 15.91 -3.06 14.10
C ARG A 218 15.36 -2.08 13.08
N LEU A 219 15.45 -2.36 11.78
CA LEU A 219 14.93 -1.53 10.67
C LEU A 219 13.48 -1.89 10.30
N TRP A 220 12.81 -2.74 11.08
CA TRP A 220 11.40 -3.05 10.88
C TRP A 220 10.53 -1.79 10.99
N ILE A 221 10.12 -1.24 9.86
CA ILE A 221 9.30 -0.03 9.81
C ILE A 221 7.83 -0.46 9.79
N ASN A 222 7.09 -0.19 10.87
CA ASN A 222 5.68 -0.54 10.97
C ASN A 222 4.92 0.52 11.78
N PRO A 223 3.73 1.00 11.31
CA PRO A 223 2.93 2.00 12.03
C PRO A 223 2.47 1.52 13.42
N ARG A 224 2.41 0.21 13.62
CA ARG A 224 2.01 -0.42 14.89
C ARG A 224 3.17 -0.69 15.84
N GLY A 225 4.39 -0.39 15.42
CA GLY A 225 5.57 -0.47 16.26
C GLY A 225 6.67 -1.41 15.75
N ASN A 226 7.82 -1.32 16.37
CA ASN A 226 8.95 -2.21 16.13
C ASN A 226 9.47 -2.74 17.48
N PRO A 227 8.98 -3.90 17.95
CA PRO A 227 9.46 -4.51 19.18
C PRO A 227 10.89 -5.09 19.07
N LEU A 228 11.43 -5.24 17.85
CA LEU A 228 12.78 -5.77 17.64
C LEU A 228 13.88 -4.77 18.06
N ILE A 229 13.54 -3.49 18.22
CA ILE A 229 14.51 -2.47 18.62
C ILE A 229 15.12 -2.72 20.01
N ASP A 230 14.37 -3.41 20.87
CA ASP A 230 14.78 -3.71 22.25
C ASP A 230 15.56 -5.02 22.38
N LEU A 231 15.71 -5.79 21.28
CA LEU A 231 16.46 -7.05 21.29
C LEU A 231 17.97 -6.83 21.35
N SER A 232 18.67 -7.72 22.06
CA SER A 232 20.12 -7.79 22.04
C SER A 232 20.64 -8.31 20.70
N GLU A 233 21.92 -8.04 20.40
CA GLU A 233 22.58 -8.59 19.19
C GLU A 233 22.57 -10.12 19.17
N GLU A 234 22.67 -10.76 20.35
CA GLU A 234 22.59 -12.21 20.46
C GLU A 234 21.22 -12.74 20.07
N GLN A 235 20.14 -12.07 20.52
CA GLN A 235 18.76 -12.43 20.16
C GLN A 235 18.50 -12.23 18.67
N LEU A 236 18.93 -11.12 18.09
CA LEU A 236 18.82 -10.86 16.65
C LEU A 236 19.59 -11.90 15.82
N THR A 237 20.81 -12.26 16.24
CA THR A 237 21.62 -13.31 15.60
C THR A 237 20.94 -14.67 15.69
N LYS A 238 20.33 -15.00 16.83
CA LYS A 238 19.58 -16.24 17.00
C LYS A 238 18.37 -16.30 16.09
N LEU A 239 17.61 -15.21 16.00
CA LEU A 239 16.46 -15.10 15.06
C LEU A 239 16.90 -15.30 13.61
N LYS A 240 17.96 -14.61 13.19
CA LYS A 240 18.49 -14.74 11.82
C LYS A 240 18.94 -16.16 11.52
N SER A 241 19.65 -16.78 12.46
CA SER A 241 20.11 -18.17 12.30
C SER A 241 18.94 -19.15 12.18
N ALA A 242 17.88 -18.96 12.98
CA ALA A 242 16.68 -19.78 12.89
C ALA A 242 15.93 -19.56 11.57
N TYR A 243 15.86 -18.31 11.11
CA TYR A 243 15.29 -17.99 9.80
C TYR A 243 16.04 -18.71 8.67
N ASP A 244 17.39 -18.63 8.66
CA ASP A 244 18.21 -19.29 7.65
C ASP A 244 18.04 -20.81 7.66
N ALA A 245 17.96 -21.43 8.84
CA ALA A 245 17.70 -22.88 8.97
C ALA A 245 16.31 -23.24 8.42
N LYS A 246 15.27 -22.45 8.76
CA LYS A 246 13.91 -22.69 8.27
C LYS A 246 13.81 -22.53 6.74
N ILE A 247 14.53 -21.57 6.15
CA ILE A 247 14.65 -21.43 4.70
C ILE A 247 15.25 -22.68 4.06
N GLU A 248 16.27 -23.28 4.67
CA GLU A 248 16.85 -24.53 4.18
C GLU A 248 15.87 -25.70 4.27
N ASP A 249 15.11 -25.79 5.36
CA ASP A 249 14.07 -26.82 5.54
C ASP A 249 12.89 -26.69 4.54
N LEU A 250 12.56 -25.48 4.13
CA LEU A 250 11.50 -25.18 3.17
C LEU A 250 11.95 -25.40 1.71
N ALA A 251 13.24 -25.64 1.47
CA ALA A 251 13.79 -25.74 0.12
C ALA A 251 13.25 -26.95 -0.63
N THR A 252 12.77 -26.72 -1.84
CA THR A 252 12.34 -27.75 -2.79
C THR A 252 13.30 -27.81 -3.97
N ALA A 253 13.09 -28.77 -4.88
CA ALA A 253 13.85 -28.82 -6.13
C ALA A 253 13.66 -27.59 -7.03
N LYS A 254 12.60 -26.79 -6.80
CA LYS A 254 12.33 -25.54 -7.52
C LYS A 254 12.84 -24.30 -6.78
N GLY A 255 13.28 -24.45 -5.54
CA GLY A 255 13.65 -23.35 -4.64
C GLY A 255 12.60 -23.15 -3.54
N ILE A 256 12.59 -21.96 -2.96
CA ILE A 256 11.68 -21.49 -1.93
C ILE A 256 10.52 -20.73 -2.60
N TRP A 257 9.30 -21.12 -2.35
CA TRP A 257 8.15 -20.37 -2.84
C TRP A 257 7.98 -19.08 -2.03
N GLU A 258 8.04 -17.95 -2.72
CA GLU A 258 7.63 -16.65 -2.17
C GLU A 258 6.23 -16.33 -2.66
N ASP A 259 5.25 -16.31 -1.76
CA ASP A 259 3.91 -15.85 -2.08
C ASP A 259 3.92 -14.34 -2.31
N ILE A 260 3.29 -13.89 -3.39
CA ILE A 260 3.00 -12.48 -3.64
C ILE A 260 1.55 -12.42 -4.14
N THR A 261 0.62 -12.50 -3.21
CA THR A 261 -0.80 -12.37 -3.49
C THR A 261 -1.24 -10.93 -3.30
N ILE A 262 -1.80 -10.33 -4.34
CA ILE A 262 -2.30 -8.95 -4.34
C ILE A 262 -3.82 -8.97 -4.39
N PHE A 263 -4.44 -8.15 -3.54
CA PHE A 263 -5.85 -7.81 -3.63
C PHE A 263 -6.02 -6.45 -4.28
N TYR A 264 -6.88 -6.40 -5.29
CA TYR A 264 -7.40 -5.18 -5.89
C TYR A 264 -8.83 -5.03 -5.41
N VAL A 265 -9.08 -4.00 -4.64
CA VAL A 265 -10.32 -3.80 -3.91
C VAL A 265 -11.01 -2.55 -4.43
N SER A 266 -12.29 -2.67 -4.77
CA SER A 266 -13.11 -1.52 -5.14
C SER A 266 -14.44 -1.52 -4.40
N ALA A 267 -14.99 -0.34 -4.15
CA ALA A 267 -16.28 -0.14 -3.52
C ALA A 267 -16.90 1.22 -3.89
N PHE A 268 -18.15 1.43 -3.51
CA PHE A 268 -18.90 2.63 -3.86
C PHE A 268 -19.49 3.32 -2.63
N LYS A 269 -19.50 4.64 -2.65
CA LYS A 269 -20.34 5.43 -1.74
C LYS A 269 -21.79 5.39 -2.23
N THR A 270 -22.73 5.12 -1.34
CA THR A 270 -24.16 5.07 -1.68
C THR A 270 -24.61 6.36 -2.37
N SER A 271 -25.27 6.24 -3.51
CA SER A 271 -25.98 7.35 -4.12
C SER A 271 -27.23 7.66 -3.29
N PHE A 272 -27.48 8.92 -2.97
CA PHE A 272 -28.79 9.28 -2.44
C PHE A 272 -29.84 8.99 -3.50
N LYS A 273 -30.71 7.99 -3.29
CA LYS A 273 -31.94 7.91 -4.08
C LYS A 273 -32.74 9.18 -3.75
N GLN A 274 -32.87 10.08 -4.73
CA GLN A 274 -33.93 11.10 -4.66
C GLN A 274 -35.26 10.35 -4.49
N LYS A 275 -35.90 10.57 -3.33
CA LYS A 275 -37.29 10.11 -3.09
C LYS A 275 -38.25 10.94 -3.89
#